data_bee97d67d13b4923a09096c106b005fe
#
_entry.id   bee97d67d13b4923a09096c106b005fe
#
_cell.length_a   1.000
_cell.length_b   1.000
_cell.length_c   1.000
_cell.angle_alpha   90.00
_cell.angle_beta   90.00
_cell.angle_gamma   90.00
#
_symmetry.space_group_name_H-M   'P 1'
#
loop_
_entity.id
_entity.type
_entity.pdbx_description
1 polymer ?
#
loop_
_entity_poly.entity_id
_entity_poly.type
_entity_poly.pdbx_seq_one_letter_code
_entity_poly.pdbx_strand_id
1 'polypeptide(L)'
;SSKRALHIGRLVKWKRVDLLIDAFTKVIASHPDAELVVVGDGPELDNLKKQAADLNLTEQVRFIGAVYSPKELGAYMNESTVYVLAGMGGLSINDAMTYGLPVVCSVCDSTERDLVTDGVNGLFFKEGNADSLSDKLNKLFASPERCASMGHESERIIREKINIETVSEHYLQAFRTFMQ
;
A
#
# COMPACT_ATOMS: atom_id res chain seq x y z
N SER A 1 -2.75 1.01 -19.29
CA SER A 1 -2.05 1.20 -18.00
C SER A 1 -1.99 -0.14 -17.27
N SER A 2 -0.86 -0.43 -16.67
CA SER A 2 -0.67 -1.64 -15.86
C SER A 2 -1.64 -1.63 -14.67
N LYS A 3 -2.28 -2.77 -14.35
CA LYS A 3 -3.12 -2.94 -13.15
C LYS A 3 -2.30 -3.70 -12.10
N ARG A 4 -1.31 -3.02 -11.51
CA ARG A 4 -0.40 -3.62 -10.55
C ARG A 4 -0.64 -3.09 -9.15
N ALA A 5 -1.00 -4.00 -8.22
CA ALA A 5 -0.99 -3.73 -6.79
C ALA A 5 0.40 -4.04 -6.21
N LEU A 6 0.89 -3.21 -5.31
CA LEU A 6 2.19 -3.35 -4.67
C LEU A 6 2.03 -3.44 -3.15
N HIS A 7 2.70 -4.41 -2.55
CA HIS A 7 2.94 -4.45 -1.11
C HIS A 7 4.44 -4.49 -0.84
N ILE A 8 4.92 -3.66 0.09
CA ILE A 8 6.31 -3.66 0.55
C ILE A 8 6.34 -3.78 2.06
N GLY A 9 7.04 -4.78 2.58
CA GLY A 9 7.20 -4.94 4.01
C GLY A 9 7.65 -6.32 4.44
N ARG A 10 7.95 -6.45 5.75
CA ARG A 10 8.28 -7.76 6.32
C ARG A 10 7.06 -8.68 6.28
N LEU A 11 7.23 -9.92 5.83
CA LEU A 11 6.14 -10.88 5.70
C LEU A 11 5.88 -11.60 7.03
N VAL A 12 5.04 -10.94 7.84
CA VAL A 12 4.61 -11.39 9.17
C VAL A 12 3.10 -11.31 9.29
N LYS A 13 2.52 -12.10 10.19
CA LYS A 13 1.05 -12.27 10.31
C LYS A 13 0.26 -10.98 10.40
N TRP A 14 0.75 -9.99 11.14
CA TRP A 14 0.04 -8.72 11.32
C TRP A 14 0.07 -7.79 10.10
N LYS A 15 0.89 -8.07 9.09
CA LYS A 15 0.86 -7.36 7.80
C LYS A 15 -0.27 -7.84 6.89
N ARG A 16 -0.88 -8.97 7.20
CA ARG A 16 -2.08 -9.51 6.54
C ARG A 16 -1.96 -9.63 5.02
N VAL A 17 -0.78 -10.02 4.53
CA VAL A 17 -0.59 -10.32 3.10
C VAL A 17 -1.45 -11.51 2.67
N ASP A 18 -1.76 -12.41 3.60
CA ASP A 18 -2.76 -13.48 3.43
C ASP A 18 -4.11 -12.93 2.97
N LEU A 19 -4.63 -11.90 3.66
CA LEU A 19 -5.88 -11.23 3.31
C LEU A 19 -5.83 -10.56 1.92
N LEU A 20 -4.68 -9.99 1.57
CA LEU A 20 -4.47 -9.39 0.26
C LEU A 20 -4.52 -10.43 -0.87
N ILE A 21 -3.90 -11.60 -0.67
CA ILE A 21 -3.95 -12.71 -1.63
C ILE A 21 -5.39 -13.22 -1.78
N ASP A 22 -6.13 -13.39 -0.67
CA ASP A 22 -7.55 -13.79 -0.73
C ASP A 22 -8.39 -12.79 -1.52
N ALA A 23 -8.22 -11.48 -1.27
CA ALA A 23 -8.90 -10.43 -2.01
C ALA A 23 -8.57 -10.47 -3.51
N PHE A 24 -7.33 -10.83 -3.84
CA PHE A 24 -6.86 -10.82 -5.22
C PHE A 24 -7.54 -11.87 -6.10
N THR A 25 -8.09 -12.96 -5.54
CA THR A 25 -8.93 -13.92 -6.28
C THR A 25 -10.11 -13.23 -6.98
N LYS A 26 -10.76 -12.27 -6.29
CA LYS A 26 -11.89 -11.51 -6.83
C LYS A 26 -11.43 -10.39 -7.76
N VAL A 27 -10.25 -9.84 -7.51
CA VAL A 27 -9.64 -8.85 -8.41
C VAL A 27 -9.37 -9.48 -9.78
N ILE A 28 -8.77 -10.66 -9.83
CA ILE A 28 -8.49 -11.38 -11.08
C ILE A 28 -9.76 -11.77 -11.84
N ALA A 29 -10.84 -12.08 -11.12
CA ALA A 29 -12.13 -12.35 -11.77
C ALA A 29 -12.67 -11.16 -12.57
N SER A 30 -12.39 -9.92 -12.11
CA SER A 30 -12.80 -8.67 -12.76
C SER A 30 -11.72 -8.10 -13.69
N HIS A 31 -10.46 -8.34 -13.39
CA HIS A 31 -9.28 -7.83 -14.08
C HIS A 31 -8.25 -8.96 -14.27
N PRO A 32 -8.42 -9.84 -15.27
CA PRO A 32 -7.53 -11.00 -15.47
C PRO A 32 -6.08 -10.64 -15.75
N ASP A 33 -5.82 -9.40 -16.17
CA ASP A 33 -4.50 -8.81 -16.46
C ASP A 33 -3.85 -8.13 -15.23
N ALA A 34 -4.50 -8.17 -14.06
CA ALA A 34 -3.95 -7.56 -12.86
C ALA A 34 -2.83 -8.41 -12.23
N GLU A 35 -1.87 -7.73 -11.63
CA GLU A 35 -0.74 -8.34 -10.91
C GLU A 35 -0.69 -7.85 -9.46
N LEU A 36 -0.29 -8.72 -8.55
CA LEU A 36 0.12 -8.39 -7.19
C LEU A 36 1.62 -8.62 -7.03
N VAL A 37 2.36 -7.57 -6.76
CA VAL A 37 3.79 -7.64 -6.47
C VAL A 37 4.00 -7.49 -4.96
N VAL A 38 4.63 -8.49 -4.36
CA VAL A 38 4.95 -8.55 -2.93
C VAL A 38 6.46 -8.47 -2.78
N VAL A 39 6.94 -7.33 -2.27
CA VAL A 39 8.36 -7.07 -1.98
C VAL A 39 8.59 -7.21 -0.48
N GLY A 40 9.44 -8.13 -0.11
CA GLY A 40 9.78 -8.38 1.28
C GLY A 40 10.05 -9.85 1.55
N ASP A 41 10.47 -10.11 2.78
CA ASP A 41 10.79 -11.43 3.30
C ASP A 41 10.27 -11.56 4.74
N GLY A 42 10.12 -12.79 5.21
CA GLY A 42 9.69 -13.05 6.57
C GLY A 42 9.15 -14.46 6.78
N PRO A 43 8.80 -14.81 8.02
CA PRO A 43 8.39 -16.17 8.39
C PRO A 43 7.11 -16.64 7.69
N GLU A 44 6.32 -15.74 7.11
CA GLU A 44 5.07 -16.13 6.41
C GLU A 44 5.29 -16.40 4.91
N LEU A 45 6.49 -16.17 4.35
CA LEU A 45 6.73 -16.26 2.90
C LEU A 45 6.27 -17.60 2.29
N ASP A 46 6.64 -18.72 2.92
CA ASP A 46 6.28 -20.04 2.39
C ASP A 46 4.78 -20.33 2.50
N ASN A 47 4.15 -19.89 3.59
CA ASN A 47 2.69 -19.98 3.77
C ASN A 47 1.95 -19.16 2.71
N LEU A 48 2.42 -17.95 2.41
CA LEU A 48 1.82 -17.06 1.42
C LEU A 48 2.00 -17.59 -0.01
N LYS A 49 3.16 -18.15 -0.34
CA LYS A 49 3.39 -18.83 -1.63
C LYS A 49 2.47 -20.02 -1.80
N LYS A 50 2.34 -20.84 -0.73
CA LYS A 50 1.41 -21.98 -0.74
C LYS A 50 -0.03 -21.53 -0.94
N GLN A 51 -0.47 -20.48 -0.22
CA GLN A 51 -1.82 -19.93 -0.38
C GLN A 51 -2.07 -19.44 -1.82
N ALA A 52 -1.13 -18.70 -2.42
CA ALA A 52 -1.25 -18.28 -3.81
C ALA A 52 -1.37 -19.45 -4.79
N ALA A 53 -0.62 -20.54 -4.54
CA ALA A 53 -0.70 -21.75 -5.35
C ALA A 53 -2.05 -22.48 -5.18
N ASP A 54 -2.51 -22.65 -3.94
CA ASP A 54 -3.80 -23.29 -3.63
C ASP A 54 -5.00 -22.53 -4.25
N LEU A 55 -4.84 -21.21 -4.44
CA LEU A 55 -5.83 -20.33 -5.07
C LEU A 55 -5.63 -20.14 -6.59
N ASN A 56 -4.67 -20.86 -7.20
CA ASN A 56 -4.31 -20.76 -8.63
C ASN A 56 -3.88 -19.34 -9.06
N LEU A 57 -3.17 -18.60 -8.19
CA LEU A 57 -2.71 -17.22 -8.42
C LEU A 57 -1.19 -17.13 -8.64
N THR A 58 -0.49 -18.21 -8.93
CA THR A 58 0.98 -18.24 -9.08
C THR A 58 1.51 -17.33 -10.18
N GLU A 59 0.74 -17.12 -11.24
CA GLU A 59 1.11 -16.23 -12.35
C GLU A 59 0.82 -14.76 -12.04
N GLN A 60 -0.15 -14.47 -11.17
CA GLN A 60 -0.61 -13.12 -10.86
C GLN A 60 0.02 -12.56 -9.58
N VAL A 61 0.51 -13.42 -8.67
CA VAL A 61 1.14 -13.00 -7.40
C VAL A 61 2.64 -13.27 -7.46
N ARG A 62 3.42 -12.20 -7.52
CA ARG A 62 4.88 -12.27 -7.62
C ARG A 62 5.53 -11.93 -6.30
N PHE A 63 6.24 -12.87 -5.72
CA PHE A 63 7.08 -12.68 -4.52
C PHE A 63 8.52 -12.36 -4.96
N ILE A 64 8.97 -11.14 -4.69
CA ILE A 64 10.28 -10.63 -5.12
C ILE A 64 11.40 -10.99 -4.14
N GLY A 65 11.03 -11.18 -2.86
CA GLY A 65 12.00 -11.26 -1.78
C GLY A 65 12.34 -9.87 -1.21
N ALA A 66 13.32 -9.82 -0.30
CA ALA A 66 13.76 -8.57 0.32
C ALA A 66 14.55 -7.72 -0.68
N VAL A 67 14.17 -6.47 -0.83
CA VAL A 67 14.89 -5.45 -1.64
C VAL A 67 15.28 -4.31 -0.72
N TYR A 68 16.57 -3.97 -0.69
CA TYR A 68 17.14 -2.93 0.16
C TYR A 68 17.62 -1.71 -0.62
N SER A 69 17.74 -1.83 -1.94
CA SER A 69 18.15 -0.74 -2.80
C SER A 69 17.00 0.25 -3.00
N PRO A 70 17.14 1.54 -2.59
CA PRO A 70 16.11 2.55 -2.84
C PRO A 70 15.78 2.70 -4.34
N LYS A 71 16.77 2.54 -5.21
CA LYS A 71 16.58 2.60 -6.67
C LYS A 71 15.69 1.47 -7.17
N GLU A 72 15.90 0.24 -6.68
CA GLU A 72 15.11 -0.92 -7.06
C GLU A 72 13.68 -0.82 -6.50
N LEU A 73 13.53 -0.42 -5.21
CA LEU A 73 12.21 -0.15 -4.63
C LEU A 73 11.45 0.91 -5.42
N GLY A 74 12.13 2.00 -5.81
CA GLY A 74 11.54 3.04 -6.65
C GLY A 74 11.06 2.52 -8.01
N ALA A 75 11.76 1.56 -8.61
CA ALA A 75 11.31 0.94 -9.87
C ALA A 75 9.97 0.20 -9.65
N TYR A 76 9.83 -0.62 -8.60
CA TYR A 76 8.55 -1.29 -8.29
C TYR A 76 7.42 -0.29 -8.02
N MET A 77 7.70 0.81 -7.33
CA MET A 77 6.71 1.85 -7.08
C MET A 77 6.26 2.53 -8.36
N ASN A 78 7.20 2.95 -9.22
CA ASN A 78 6.90 3.61 -10.51
C ASN A 78 6.12 2.71 -11.48
N GLU A 79 6.31 1.39 -11.40
CA GLU A 79 5.61 0.42 -12.25
C GLU A 79 4.24 0.01 -11.69
N SER A 80 3.88 0.47 -10.49
CA SER A 80 2.65 0.08 -9.80
C SER A 80 1.54 1.11 -9.98
N THR A 81 0.30 0.66 -9.81
CA THR A 81 -0.91 1.48 -9.92
C THR A 81 -1.45 1.89 -8.55
N VAL A 82 -1.25 1.03 -7.55
CA VAL A 82 -1.77 1.22 -6.19
C VAL A 82 -0.85 0.53 -5.18
N TYR A 83 -0.65 1.17 -4.06
CA TYR A 83 0.00 0.58 -2.89
C TYR A 83 -1.04 0.01 -1.93
N VAL A 84 -0.79 -1.20 -1.39
CA VAL A 84 -1.73 -1.88 -0.48
C VAL A 84 -1.07 -2.21 0.84
N LEU A 85 -1.70 -1.77 1.93
CA LEU A 85 -1.37 -2.15 3.29
C LEU A 85 -2.59 -2.85 3.92
N ALA A 86 -2.58 -4.18 3.92
CA ALA A 86 -3.73 -4.98 4.36
C ALA A 86 -3.83 -5.15 5.89
N GLY A 87 -2.75 -4.90 6.60
CA GLY A 87 -2.66 -5.00 8.06
C GLY A 87 -1.97 -3.79 8.68
N MET A 88 -1.34 -4.01 9.84
CA MET A 88 -0.72 -2.96 10.64
C MET A 88 0.32 -2.16 9.85
N GLY A 89 0.35 -0.84 10.05
CA GLY A 89 1.09 0.17 9.34
C GLY A 89 2.61 0.01 9.25
N GLY A 90 3.24 1.01 8.68
CA GLY A 90 4.69 1.09 8.47
C GLY A 90 5.07 2.27 7.57
N LEU A 91 6.34 2.61 7.55
CA LEU A 91 6.89 3.74 6.78
C LEU A 91 6.70 3.60 5.26
N SER A 92 6.46 2.39 4.77
CA SER A 92 6.25 2.11 3.34
C SER A 92 5.07 2.85 2.70
N ILE A 93 4.09 3.32 3.50
CA ILE A 93 3.04 4.23 3.00
C ILE A 93 3.65 5.55 2.54
N ASN A 94 4.55 6.14 3.34
CA ASN A 94 5.21 7.41 3.00
C ASN A 94 6.01 7.28 1.71
N ASP A 95 6.75 6.16 1.56
CA ASP A 95 7.50 5.89 0.35
C ASP A 95 6.56 5.78 -0.86
N ALA A 96 5.49 4.99 -0.75
CA ALA A 96 4.50 4.83 -1.82
C ALA A 96 3.84 6.18 -2.21
N MET A 97 3.48 6.99 -1.22
CA MET A 97 2.92 8.34 -1.46
C MET A 97 3.91 9.28 -2.14
N THR A 98 5.21 9.17 -1.81
CA THR A 98 6.29 9.95 -2.46
C THR A 98 6.39 9.62 -3.96
N TYR A 99 6.08 8.39 -4.35
CA TYR A 99 6.02 7.97 -5.75
C TYR A 99 4.65 8.18 -6.41
N GLY A 100 3.76 8.94 -5.79
CA GLY A 100 2.45 9.26 -6.35
C GLY A 100 1.51 8.07 -6.45
N LEU A 101 1.63 7.08 -5.56
CA LEU A 101 0.70 5.97 -5.53
C LEU A 101 -0.51 6.29 -4.65
N PRO A 102 -1.74 6.01 -5.11
CA PRO A 102 -2.88 5.92 -4.22
C PRO A 102 -2.70 4.76 -3.25
N VAL A 103 -3.21 4.91 -2.03
CA VAL A 103 -3.07 3.91 -0.97
C VAL A 103 -4.40 3.22 -0.68
N VAL A 104 -4.40 1.88 -0.64
CA VAL A 104 -5.53 1.10 -0.10
C VAL A 104 -5.08 0.47 1.20
N CYS A 105 -5.73 0.84 2.31
CA CYS A 105 -5.37 0.33 3.64
C CYS A 105 -6.60 0.14 4.53
N SER A 106 -6.45 -0.63 5.63
CA SER A 106 -7.38 -0.61 6.76
C SER A 106 -6.87 0.33 7.84
N VAL A 107 -7.70 0.64 8.81
CA VAL A 107 -7.28 1.39 9.99
C VAL A 107 -6.97 0.40 11.11
N CYS A 108 -5.68 0.12 11.32
CA CYS A 108 -5.23 -0.83 12.34
C CYS A 108 -4.71 -0.15 13.61
N ASP A 109 -3.79 0.85 13.46
CA ASP A 109 -3.16 1.55 14.58
C ASP A 109 -3.39 3.07 14.57
N SER A 110 -4.23 3.55 13.66
CA SER A 110 -4.60 4.94 13.41
C SER A 110 -3.54 5.79 12.70
N THR A 111 -2.30 5.36 12.54
CA THR A 111 -1.27 6.11 11.77
C THR A 111 -1.67 6.25 10.30
N GLU A 112 -2.43 5.31 9.78
CA GLU A 112 -2.96 5.38 8.41
C GLU A 112 -3.86 6.60 8.21
N ARG A 113 -4.60 7.04 9.24
CA ARG A 113 -5.50 8.21 9.18
C ARG A 113 -4.77 9.54 9.08
N ASP A 114 -3.52 9.59 9.56
CA ASP A 114 -2.70 10.79 9.46
C ASP A 114 -2.15 10.97 8.04
N LEU A 115 -2.01 9.88 7.30
CA LEU A 115 -1.41 9.81 5.97
C LEU A 115 -2.45 9.73 4.85
N VAL A 116 -3.52 8.96 5.07
CA VAL A 116 -4.53 8.64 4.05
C VAL A 116 -5.86 9.29 4.39
N THR A 117 -6.41 10.02 3.44
CA THR A 117 -7.77 10.57 3.48
C THR A 117 -8.63 9.81 2.48
N ASP A 118 -9.69 9.13 2.98
CA ASP A 118 -10.57 8.29 2.14
C ASP A 118 -11.18 9.08 0.98
N GLY A 119 -11.03 8.55 -0.22
CA GLY A 119 -11.52 9.19 -1.44
C GLY A 119 -10.64 10.30 -2.00
N VAL A 120 -9.60 10.76 -1.29
CA VAL A 120 -8.69 11.85 -1.71
C VAL A 120 -7.38 11.28 -2.25
N ASN A 121 -6.57 10.65 -1.41
CA ASN A 121 -5.30 10.04 -1.81
C ASN A 121 -5.25 8.52 -1.61
N GLY A 122 -6.38 7.91 -1.24
CA GLY A 122 -6.50 6.48 -1.06
C GLY A 122 -7.91 6.06 -0.70
N LEU A 123 -8.06 4.79 -0.37
CA LEU A 123 -9.35 4.20 0.04
C LEU A 123 -9.15 3.33 1.28
N PHE A 124 -10.01 3.50 2.28
CA PHE A 124 -10.07 2.56 3.39
C PHE A 124 -10.99 1.39 3.08
N PHE A 125 -10.52 0.21 3.42
CA PHE A 125 -11.35 -1.00 3.43
C PHE A 125 -11.63 -1.45 4.87
N LYS A 126 -12.66 -2.28 5.06
CA LYS A 126 -13.00 -2.82 6.38
C LYS A 126 -11.93 -3.82 6.82
N GLU A 127 -11.30 -3.59 7.97
CA GLU A 127 -10.26 -4.45 8.53
C GLU A 127 -10.68 -5.93 8.55
N GLY A 128 -9.75 -6.81 8.15
CA GLY A 128 -9.96 -8.25 8.10
C GLY A 128 -10.95 -8.73 7.03
N ASN A 129 -11.42 -7.86 6.12
CA ASN A 129 -12.43 -8.20 5.13
C ASN A 129 -11.87 -8.18 3.70
N ALA A 130 -11.60 -9.36 3.14
CA ALA A 130 -11.07 -9.53 1.79
C ALA A 130 -12.01 -9.00 0.70
N ASP A 131 -13.32 -9.09 0.89
CA ASP A 131 -14.31 -8.59 -0.06
C ASP A 131 -14.27 -7.07 -0.13
N SER A 132 -14.21 -6.41 1.03
CA SER A 132 -14.06 -4.96 1.08
C SER A 132 -12.75 -4.50 0.42
N LEU A 133 -11.64 -5.23 0.64
CA LEU A 133 -10.35 -4.93 0.00
C LEU A 133 -10.43 -5.09 -1.52
N SER A 134 -10.99 -6.20 -2.00
CA SER A 134 -11.16 -6.44 -3.44
C SER A 134 -12.02 -5.38 -4.12
N ASP A 135 -13.10 -4.92 -3.48
CA ASP A 135 -13.96 -3.85 -3.99
C ASP A 135 -13.20 -2.52 -4.17
N LYS A 136 -12.29 -2.19 -3.24
CA LYS A 136 -11.48 -0.97 -3.35
C LYS A 136 -10.46 -1.07 -4.48
N LEU A 137 -9.79 -2.23 -4.62
CA LEU A 137 -8.87 -2.47 -5.73
C LEU A 137 -9.58 -2.43 -7.09
N ASN A 138 -10.73 -3.10 -7.21
CA ASN A 138 -11.52 -3.08 -8.45
C ASN A 138 -11.95 -1.66 -8.83
N LYS A 139 -12.35 -0.82 -7.87
CA LYS A 139 -12.69 0.59 -8.12
C LYS A 139 -11.51 1.39 -8.68
N LEU A 140 -10.30 1.15 -8.20
CA LEU A 140 -9.12 1.84 -8.68
C LEU A 140 -8.70 1.31 -10.05
N PHE A 141 -8.65 0.01 -10.25
CA PHE A 141 -8.27 -0.60 -11.53
C PHE A 141 -9.26 -0.30 -12.67
N ALA A 142 -10.52 -0.01 -12.34
CA ALA A 142 -11.52 0.42 -13.31
C ALA A 142 -11.40 1.90 -13.71
N SER A 143 -10.64 2.74 -12.99
CA SER A 143 -10.54 4.18 -13.25
C SER A 143 -9.09 4.68 -13.13
N PRO A 144 -8.31 4.61 -14.22
CA PRO A 144 -6.94 5.15 -14.26
C PRO A 144 -6.84 6.64 -13.89
N GLU A 145 -7.84 7.43 -14.30
CA GLU A 145 -7.89 8.86 -13.97
C GLU A 145 -8.01 9.08 -12.45
N ARG A 146 -8.80 8.26 -11.77
CA ARG A 146 -8.93 8.30 -10.32
C ARG A 146 -7.63 7.92 -9.64
N CYS A 147 -6.94 6.89 -10.13
CA CYS A 147 -5.61 6.53 -9.62
C CYS A 147 -4.63 7.68 -9.77
N ALA A 148 -4.56 8.31 -10.95
CA ALA A 148 -3.68 9.45 -11.20
C ALA A 148 -4.01 10.64 -10.27
N SER A 149 -5.29 10.99 -10.14
CA SER A 149 -5.73 12.08 -9.26
C SER A 149 -5.37 11.81 -7.80
N MET A 150 -5.62 10.61 -7.30
CA MET A 150 -5.27 10.20 -5.93
C MET A 150 -3.76 10.16 -5.71
N GLY A 151 -3.01 9.74 -6.72
CA GLY A 151 -1.54 9.73 -6.69
C GLY A 151 -0.96 11.13 -6.58
N HIS A 152 -1.46 12.10 -7.33
CA HIS A 152 -1.06 13.51 -7.20
C HIS A 152 -1.36 14.06 -5.80
N GLU A 153 -2.49 13.69 -5.20
CA GLU A 153 -2.81 14.09 -3.83
C GLU A 153 -1.87 13.43 -2.81
N SER A 154 -1.45 12.18 -3.03
CA SER A 154 -0.43 11.52 -2.21
C SER A 154 0.89 12.31 -2.21
N GLU A 155 1.43 12.64 -3.40
CA GLU A 155 2.63 13.48 -3.52
C GLU A 155 2.48 14.84 -2.85
N ARG A 156 1.33 15.49 -3.05
CA ARG A 156 1.07 16.80 -2.44
C ARG A 156 1.09 16.73 -0.92
N ILE A 157 0.44 15.72 -0.31
CA ILE A 157 0.41 15.54 1.14
C ILE A 157 1.82 15.34 1.70
N ILE A 158 2.63 14.47 1.08
CA ILE A 158 4.02 14.26 1.50
C ILE A 158 4.81 15.56 1.43
N ARG A 159 4.77 16.26 0.30
CA ARG A 159 5.53 17.47 0.08
C ARG A 159 5.14 18.61 1.02
N GLU A 160 3.86 18.77 1.33
CA GLU A 160 3.35 19.90 2.09
C GLU A 160 3.26 19.64 3.61
N LYS A 161 3.01 18.38 4.03
CA LYS A 161 2.69 18.09 5.42
C LYS A 161 3.68 17.16 6.13
N ILE A 162 4.40 16.32 5.38
CA ILE A 162 5.18 15.22 5.96
C ILE A 162 6.67 15.31 5.53
N ASN A 163 7.12 16.49 5.12
CA ASN A 163 8.54 16.73 4.84
C ASN A 163 9.31 17.04 6.13
N ILE A 164 10.63 16.91 6.07
CA ILE A 164 11.50 17.07 7.23
C ILE A 164 11.44 18.49 7.84
N GLU A 165 11.25 19.51 7.01
CA GLU A 165 11.13 20.91 7.45
C GLU A 165 9.88 21.09 8.31
N THR A 166 8.71 20.68 7.81
CA THR A 166 7.42 20.79 8.51
C THR A 166 7.43 20.00 9.82
N VAL A 167 7.97 18.78 9.80
CA VAL A 167 8.08 17.94 11.01
C VAL A 167 9.01 18.59 12.02
N SER A 168 10.16 19.13 11.59
CA SER A 168 11.11 19.83 12.47
C SER A 168 10.51 21.09 13.09
N GLU A 169 9.76 21.87 12.33
CA GLU A 169 9.06 23.05 12.84
C GLU A 169 8.03 22.73 13.92
N HIS A 170 7.22 21.68 13.71
CA HIS A 170 6.26 21.22 14.72
C HIS A 170 6.94 20.77 16.01
N TYR A 171 8.06 20.05 15.93
CA TYR A 171 8.84 19.68 17.11
C TYR A 171 9.40 20.90 17.85
N LEU A 172 9.99 21.85 17.14
CA LEU A 172 10.50 23.10 17.74
C LEU A 172 9.39 23.92 18.40
N GLN A 173 8.22 23.99 17.79
CA GLN A 173 7.07 24.68 18.37
C GLN A 173 6.58 23.98 19.64
N ALA A 174 6.46 22.65 19.64
CA ALA A 174 6.10 21.88 20.83
C ALA A 174 7.09 22.11 21.97
N PHE A 175 8.40 22.04 21.72
CA PHE A 175 9.42 22.34 22.73
C PHE A 175 9.31 23.75 23.31
N ARG A 176 9.07 24.76 22.48
CA ARG A 176 8.88 26.15 22.96
C ARG A 176 7.66 26.29 23.87
N THR A 177 6.60 25.54 23.60
CA THR A 177 5.37 25.54 24.42
C THR A 177 5.60 24.85 25.76
N PHE A 178 6.44 23.82 25.84
CA PHE A 178 6.77 23.14 27.11
C PHE A 178 7.77 23.90 27.99
N MET A 179 8.51 24.88 27.42
CA MET A 179 9.51 25.66 28.15
C MET A 179 8.95 26.99 28.72
N GLN A 180 7.69 27.30 28.47
CA GLN A 180 6.94 28.42 29.08
C GLN A 180 6.12 27.96 30.27
#